data_452c405d23110034a53bc97bd06d93b0
#
_entry.id   452c405d23110034a53bc97bd06d93b0
#
_cell.length_a   1.000
_cell.length_b   1.000
_cell.length_c   1.000
_cell.angle_alpha   90.00
_cell.angle_beta   90.00
_cell.angle_gamma   90.00
#
_symmetry.space_group_name_H-M   'P 1'
#
loop_
_entity.id
_entity.type
_entity.pdbx_description
1 polymer ?
#
loop_
_entity_poly.entity_id
_entity_poly.type
_entity_poly.pdbx_seq_one_letter_code
_entity_poly.pdbx_strand_id
1 'polypeptide(L)'
;MTSLPEVAGEGLSQTLTDAASYIRSLQPRLVRAVSHHDVDGICAGSITAMAMARAGLRVHTSFWGNMGSKELERLASEEWDVLVVSDMGSGQADSLGELQRPVIILDHHIKQGGDRPAHLVEANANDFGLEGAKDVSGASMSFLLALALDPEGAWDLAPLALAGAIGDMQHVDGMRSVNAVIEEEALRRGIVERRRSLGLSGTTVLDALVMTTDPYFRGLSGRQAEAEVLLERLGVDGSVPLERLDERDIRALGSSLVVLLSGNGVQAPFAQRAVGTRLWWPVRGAWLDDFSNQVNAAGRLGETGVASGACLGHPLHVERAVAAREDFRDQVRAGLRTLEERGTERLEHIQWFEPPARHIAGPLAGLGMIYLFPKDVPVLSLFPDGTNLSVSARATDRLVARGVDMANAMSVAAGEAGGRGGGHPVAAGATVPVDTRDAFVERVDSIVGEQMGEGA
;
A
#
# COMPACT_ATOMS: atom_id res chain seq x y z
N MET A 1 -0.26 -30.41 6.74
CA MET A 1 -0.03 -29.07 7.38
C MET A 1 1.07 -28.42 6.60
N THR A 2 0.83 -27.24 6.04
CA THR A 2 1.86 -26.53 5.28
C THR A 2 2.91 -26.00 6.24
N SER A 3 4.15 -26.45 6.07
CA SER A 3 5.29 -26.07 6.91
C SER A 3 5.90 -24.74 6.48
N LEU A 4 6.66 -24.10 7.37
CA LEU A 4 7.36 -22.84 7.05
C LEU A 4 8.26 -22.95 5.81
N PRO A 5 9.05 -24.04 5.59
CA PRO A 5 9.81 -24.22 4.35
C PRO A 5 8.95 -24.32 3.09
N GLU A 6 7.75 -24.88 3.17
CA GLU A 6 6.82 -24.95 2.03
C GLU A 6 6.26 -23.59 1.67
N VAL A 7 6.15 -22.66 2.64
CA VAL A 7 5.69 -21.27 2.41
C VAL A 7 6.82 -20.38 1.93
N ALA A 8 7.98 -20.42 2.62
CA ALA A 8 9.04 -19.43 2.48
C ALA A 8 10.25 -19.93 1.68
N GLY A 9 10.32 -21.21 1.34
CA GLY A 9 11.54 -21.86 0.85
C GLY A 9 12.56 -22.11 1.97
N GLU A 10 13.53 -23.00 1.73
CA GLU A 10 14.46 -23.50 2.75
C GLU A 10 15.32 -22.38 3.36
N GLY A 11 15.93 -21.53 2.54
CA GLY A 11 16.87 -20.50 3.02
C GLY A 11 16.21 -19.46 3.91
N LEU A 12 15.11 -18.87 3.46
CA LEU A 12 14.37 -17.87 4.24
C LEU A 12 13.76 -18.50 5.49
N SER A 13 13.22 -19.71 5.38
CA SER A 13 12.69 -20.49 6.51
C SER A 13 13.74 -20.70 7.60
N GLN A 14 14.98 -21.05 7.23
CA GLN A 14 16.06 -21.22 8.17
C GLN A 14 16.40 -19.93 8.89
N THR A 15 16.56 -18.83 8.15
CA THR A 15 16.84 -17.50 8.73
C THR A 15 15.76 -17.06 9.73
N LEU A 16 14.47 -17.28 9.39
CA LEU A 16 13.36 -16.95 10.28
C LEU A 16 13.28 -17.86 11.51
N THR A 17 13.62 -19.14 11.36
CA THR A 17 13.74 -20.09 12.47
C THR A 17 14.87 -19.69 13.42
N ASP A 18 15.99 -19.27 12.87
CA ASP A 18 17.13 -18.76 13.65
C ASP A 18 16.75 -17.45 14.37
N ALA A 19 16.06 -16.53 13.71
CA ALA A 19 15.52 -15.31 14.33
C ALA A 19 14.56 -15.62 15.48
N ALA A 20 13.63 -16.55 15.29
CA ALA A 20 12.69 -16.98 16.34
C ALA A 20 13.41 -17.64 17.52
N SER A 21 14.43 -18.48 17.23
CA SER A 21 15.29 -19.12 18.24
C SER A 21 16.13 -18.10 19.00
N TYR A 22 16.66 -17.10 18.29
CA TYR A 22 17.42 -16.00 18.88
C TYR A 22 16.55 -15.19 19.85
N ILE A 23 15.34 -14.79 19.47
CA ILE A 23 14.39 -14.11 20.36
C ILE A 23 14.15 -14.95 21.62
N ARG A 24 13.87 -16.24 21.47
CA ARG A 24 13.61 -17.13 22.61
C ARG A 24 14.81 -17.27 23.53
N SER A 25 16.04 -17.35 22.97
CA SER A 25 17.27 -17.50 23.74
C SER A 25 17.59 -16.29 24.61
N LEU A 26 17.21 -15.09 24.17
CA LEU A 26 17.42 -13.83 24.89
C LEU A 26 16.45 -13.65 26.07
N GLN A 27 15.33 -14.37 26.09
CA GLN A 27 14.27 -14.22 27.11
C GLN A 27 13.92 -12.74 27.38
N PRO A 28 13.62 -11.93 26.34
CA PRO A 28 13.49 -10.50 26.49
C PRO A 28 12.30 -10.14 27.36
N ARG A 29 12.46 -9.13 28.23
CA ARG A 29 11.37 -8.55 29.00
C ARG A 29 10.55 -7.58 28.20
N LEU A 30 11.18 -6.91 27.23
CA LEU A 30 10.55 -5.92 26.37
C LEU A 30 11.09 -6.03 24.94
N VAL A 31 10.21 -6.34 24.02
CA VAL A 31 10.43 -6.25 22.58
C VAL A 31 10.00 -4.87 22.11
N ARG A 32 10.90 -4.18 21.44
CA ARG A 32 10.61 -2.94 20.73
C ARG A 32 10.29 -3.30 19.28
N ALA A 33 9.06 -3.06 18.83
CA ALA A 33 8.66 -3.25 17.44
C ALA A 33 8.52 -1.88 16.75
N VAL A 34 9.18 -1.72 15.62
CA VAL A 34 9.07 -0.54 14.76
C VAL A 34 8.69 -1.00 13.37
N SER A 35 7.71 -0.35 12.76
CA SER A 35 7.24 -0.71 11.44
C SER A 35 6.89 0.53 10.62
N HIS A 36 6.79 0.37 9.29
CA HIS A 36 6.37 1.45 8.42
C HIS A 36 4.91 1.87 8.72
N HIS A 37 4.54 3.09 8.33
CA HIS A 37 3.24 3.70 8.68
C HIS A 37 2.14 3.50 7.64
N ASP A 38 2.44 2.87 6.51
CA ASP A 38 1.45 2.50 5.51
C ASP A 38 0.74 1.19 5.87
N VAL A 39 -0.11 0.70 4.99
CA VAL A 39 -0.93 -0.48 5.30
C VAL A 39 -0.09 -1.74 5.46
N ASP A 40 0.95 -1.95 4.66
CA ASP A 40 1.82 -3.12 4.78
C ASP A 40 2.57 -3.10 6.10
N GLY A 41 3.22 -1.97 6.42
CA GLY A 41 3.92 -1.82 7.69
C GLY A 41 3.00 -1.87 8.90
N ILE A 42 1.79 -1.31 8.86
CA ILE A 42 0.84 -1.41 9.97
C ILE A 42 0.40 -2.84 10.19
N CYS A 43 0.11 -3.60 9.13
CA CYS A 43 -0.19 -5.03 9.22
C CYS A 43 1.03 -5.81 9.75
N ALA A 44 2.24 -5.54 9.23
CA ALA A 44 3.49 -6.16 9.67
C ALA A 44 3.76 -5.95 11.17
N GLY A 45 3.70 -4.70 11.63
CA GLY A 45 3.90 -4.35 13.04
C GLY A 45 2.81 -4.95 13.96
N SER A 46 1.57 -5.04 13.47
CA SER A 46 0.46 -5.67 14.21
C SER A 46 0.63 -7.18 14.30
N ILE A 47 1.05 -7.86 13.23
CA ILE A 47 1.40 -9.29 13.24
C ILE A 47 2.53 -9.54 14.22
N THR A 48 3.62 -8.75 14.13
CA THR A 48 4.76 -8.83 15.05
C THR A 48 4.31 -8.67 16.51
N ALA A 49 3.49 -7.66 16.79
CA ALA A 49 2.97 -7.43 18.15
C ALA A 49 2.16 -8.62 18.68
N MET A 50 1.27 -9.18 17.86
CA MET A 50 0.46 -10.35 18.22
C MET A 50 1.31 -11.60 18.44
N ALA A 51 2.28 -11.86 17.55
CA ALA A 51 3.18 -13.00 17.66
C ALA A 51 4.02 -12.93 18.94
N MET A 52 4.61 -11.77 19.25
CA MET A 52 5.38 -11.57 20.48
C MET A 52 4.51 -11.70 21.75
N ALA A 53 3.32 -11.09 21.75
CA ALA A 53 2.39 -11.18 22.88
C ALA A 53 1.94 -12.63 23.14
N ARG A 54 1.67 -13.41 22.08
CA ARG A 54 1.33 -14.85 22.18
C ARG A 54 2.51 -15.70 22.70
N ALA A 55 3.73 -15.27 22.37
CA ALA A 55 4.94 -15.87 22.95
C ALA A 55 5.19 -15.48 24.42
N GLY A 56 4.28 -14.71 25.04
CA GLY A 56 4.39 -14.28 26.44
C GLY A 56 5.30 -13.06 26.66
N LEU A 57 5.70 -12.37 25.59
CA LEU A 57 6.59 -11.22 25.63
C LEU A 57 5.82 -9.90 25.69
N ARG A 58 6.36 -8.92 26.42
CA ARG A 58 5.85 -7.55 26.35
C ARG A 58 6.37 -6.87 25.10
N VAL A 59 5.51 -6.17 24.39
CA VAL A 59 5.86 -5.49 23.16
C VAL A 59 5.42 -4.03 23.20
N HIS A 60 6.30 -3.15 22.71
CA HIS A 60 5.99 -1.74 22.46
C HIS A 60 6.14 -1.46 20.96
N THR A 61 5.05 -1.16 20.30
CA THR A 61 5.00 -0.95 18.84
C THR A 61 4.89 0.53 18.50
N SER A 62 5.60 0.95 17.46
CA SER A 62 5.46 2.28 16.84
C SER A 62 5.52 2.16 15.33
N PHE A 63 4.84 3.10 14.65
CA PHE A 63 4.78 3.18 13.19
C PHE A 63 5.41 4.49 12.73
N TRP A 64 6.37 4.40 11.82
CA TRP A 64 7.17 5.53 11.36
C TRP A 64 7.13 5.68 9.85
N GLY A 65 7.20 6.94 9.37
CA GLY A 65 7.24 7.22 7.93
C GLY A 65 8.62 7.03 7.32
N ASN A 66 9.66 7.12 8.14
CA ASN A 66 11.05 6.85 7.78
C ASN A 66 11.85 6.49 9.02
N MET A 67 13.09 6.07 8.83
CA MET A 67 14.04 5.81 9.91
C MET A 67 15.30 6.65 9.65
N GLY A 68 15.20 7.94 10.01
CA GLY A 68 16.34 8.86 9.94
C GLY A 68 17.15 8.94 11.23
N SER A 69 18.10 9.88 11.30
CA SER A 69 18.99 10.03 12.47
C SER A 69 18.21 10.27 13.77
N LYS A 70 17.10 11.02 13.75
CA LYS A 70 16.29 11.27 14.95
C LYS A 70 15.63 10.01 15.49
N GLU A 71 15.11 9.17 14.60
CA GLU A 71 14.48 7.90 14.94
C GLU A 71 15.52 6.91 15.50
N LEU A 72 16.72 6.87 14.92
CA LEU A 72 17.84 6.07 15.42
C LEU A 72 18.35 6.55 16.79
N GLU A 73 18.51 7.85 16.98
CA GLU A 73 18.85 8.45 18.29
C GLU A 73 17.80 8.12 19.35
N ARG A 74 16.53 8.16 18.98
CA ARG A 74 15.43 7.75 19.86
C ARG A 74 15.56 6.27 20.25
N LEU A 75 15.77 5.34 19.30
CA LEU A 75 15.99 3.93 19.60
C LEU A 75 17.19 3.69 20.51
N ALA A 76 18.29 4.42 20.27
CA ALA A 76 19.47 4.33 21.12
C ALA A 76 19.21 4.76 22.57
N SER A 77 18.30 5.73 22.79
CA SER A 77 17.94 6.26 24.11
C SER A 77 16.84 5.48 24.82
N GLU A 78 16.04 4.68 24.11
CA GLU A 78 14.95 3.88 24.70
C GLU A 78 15.50 2.59 25.37
N GLU A 79 14.81 2.11 26.41
CA GLU A 79 15.07 0.79 27.01
C GLU A 79 14.28 -0.30 26.29
N TRP A 80 14.97 -1.31 25.80
CA TRP A 80 14.42 -2.52 25.18
C TRP A 80 15.48 -3.63 25.16
N ASP A 81 15.04 -4.88 25.10
CA ASP A 81 15.95 -6.04 25.08
C ASP A 81 16.18 -6.56 23.66
N VAL A 82 15.19 -6.48 22.78
CA VAL A 82 15.22 -6.84 21.35
C VAL A 82 14.46 -5.80 20.56
N LEU A 83 15.02 -5.37 19.43
CA LEU A 83 14.34 -4.54 18.43
C LEU A 83 13.91 -5.44 17.25
N VAL A 84 12.64 -5.36 16.87
CA VAL A 84 12.13 -5.94 15.63
C VAL A 84 11.68 -4.81 14.71
N VAL A 85 12.28 -4.73 13.55
CA VAL A 85 11.95 -3.74 12.50
C VAL A 85 11.26 -4.47 11.37
N SER A 86 10.05 -4.05 11.01
CA SER A 86 9.24 -4.70 9.98
C SER A 86 8.89 -3.73 8.86
N ASP A 87 8.92 -4.20 7.61
CA ASP A 87 8.59 -3.42 6.41
C ASP A 87 9.44 -2.15 6.25
N MET A 88 10.62 -2.18 6.77
CA MET A 88 11.68 -1.16 6.67
C MET A 88 12.94 -1.68 7.39
N GLY A 89 14.02 -0.96 7.27
CA GLY A 89 15.24 -1.22 8.04
C GLY A 89 16.40 -1.71 7.21
N SER A 90 16.19 -2.39 6.09
CA SER A 90 17.28 -2.87 5.22
C SER A 90 18.14 -1.73 4.66
N GLY A 91 17.54 -0.58 4.40
CA GLY A 91 18.28 0.62 4.01
C GLY A 91 19.07 1.29 5.14
N GLN A 92 18.79 0.96 6.39
CA GLN A 92 19.43 1.51 7.61
C GLN A 92 20.13 0.43 8.44
N ALA A 93 20.35 -0.75 7.88
CA ALA A 93 20.87 -1.90 8.63
C ALA A 93 22.26 -1.65 9.24
N ASP A 94 23.12 -0.88 8.57
CA ASP A 94 24.42 -0.50 9.11
C ASP A 94 24.26 0.36 10.38
N SER A 95 23.43 1.39 10.34
CA SER A 95 23.13 2.25 11.52
C SER A 95 22.42 1.49 12.64
N LEU A 96 21.54 0.54 12.31
CA LEU A 96 20.89 -0.33 13.29
C LEU A 96 21.92 -1.27 13.94
N GLY A 97 22.93 -1.73 13.19
CA GLY A 97 24.05 -2.50 13.71
C GLY A 97 24.92 -1.72 14.71
N GLU A 98 25.05 -0.40 14.57
CA GLU A 98 25.78 0.45 15.51
C GLU A 98 25.14 0.53 16.90
N LEU A 99 23.85 0.16 17.05
CA LEU A 99 23.18 0.10 18.35
C LEU A 99 23.79 -0.96 19.29
N GLN A 100 24.55 -1.94 18.77
CA GLN A 100 25.21 -3.03 19.51
C GLN A 100 24.27 -3.81 20.46
N ARG A 101 23.03 -3.93 20.04
CA ARG A 101 21.93 -4.60 20.78
C ARG A 101 21.19 -5.53 19.80
N PRO A 102 20.47 -6.55 20.28
CA PRO A 102 19.76 -7.49 19.43
C PRO A 102 18.75 -6.80 18.50
N VAL A 103 18.94 -6.94 17.19
CA VAL A 103 18.06 -6.39 16.15
C VAL A 103 17.65 -7.49 15.19
N ILE A 104 16.36 -7.48 14.81
CA ILE A 104 15.79 -8.33 13.77
C ILE A 104 15.14 -7.43 12.74
N ILE A 105 15.51 -7.57 11.48
CA ILE A 105 14.91 -6.84 10.35
C ILE A 105 14.11 -7.84 9.51
N LEU A 106 12.84 -7.52 9.23
CA LEU A 106 11.92 -8.27 8.38
C LEU A 106 11.49 -7.35 7.24
N ASP A 107 12.15 -7.47 6.09
CA ASP A 107 11.99 -6.46 5.03
C ASP A 107 11.95 -7.10 3.64
N HIS A 108 11.39 -6.39 2.68
CA HIS A 108 11.31 -6.78 1.28
C HIS A 108 11.86 -5.70 0.33
N HIS A 109 12.28 -4.56 0.87
CA HIS A 109 12.89 -3.47 0.11
C HIS A 109 14.33 -3.78 -0.30
N ILE A 110 14.85 -3.02 -1.27
CA ILE A 110 16.21 -3.18 -1.76
C ILE A 110 17.22 -2.94 -0.61
N LYS A 111 18.10 -3.90 -0.39
CA LYS A 111 19.14 -3.82 0.62
C LYS A 111 20.19 -2.75 0.30
N GLN A 112 20.72 -2.16 1.36
CA GLN A 112 21.91 -1.34 1.31
C GLN A 112 22.94 -1.85 2.33
N GLY A 113 24.22 -1.57 2.07
CA GLY A 113 25.31 -1.93 2.96
C GLY A 113 25.86 -3.35 2.75
N GLY A 114 26.75 -3.77 3.66
CA GLY A 114 27.55 -4.98 3.60
C GLY A 114 27.15 -6.07 4.60
N ASP A 115 28.15 -6.73 5.17
CA ASP A 115 27.97 -7.80 6.17
C ASP A 115 27.31 -7.28 7.44
N ARG A 116 26.50 -8.13 8.07
CA ARG A 116 25.75 -7.79 9.30
C ARG A 116 26.50 -8.26 10.55
N PRO A 117 26.54 -7.45 11.62
CA PRO A 117 27.13 -7.89 12.89
C PRO A 117 26.29 -9.03 13.50
N ALA A 118 26.92 -9.87 14.32
CA ALA A 118 26.30 -11.08 14.88
C ALA A 118 25.03 -10.85 15.73
N HIS A 119 24.82 -9.62 16.23
CA HIS A 119 23.62 -9.26 16.99
C HIS A 119 22.47 -8.74 16.12
N LEU A 120 22.65 -8.64 14.79
CA LEU A 120 21.66 -8.24 13.84
C LEU A 120 21.31 -9.39 12.89
N VAL A 121 20.07 -9.84 12.92
CA VAL A 121 19.53 -10.82 11.98
C VAL A 121 18.66 -10.07 10.96
N GLU A 122 19.03 -10.13 9.69
CA GLU A 122 18.24 -9.56 8.60
C GLU A 122 17.64 -10.68 7.76
N ALA A 123 16.31 -10.77 7.77
CA ALA A 123 15.54 -11.58 6.84
C ALA A 123 14.98 -10.65 5.77
N ASN A 124 15.68 -10.56 4.64
CA ASN A 124 15.25 -9.75 3.50
C ASN A 124 14.93 -10.66 2.31
N ALA A 125 13.77 -10.46 1.71
CA ALA A 125 13.27 -11.24 0.58
C ALA A 125 14.28 -11.36 -0.58
N ASN A 126 14.98 -10.28 -0.88
CA ASN A 126 15.92 -10.23 -2.01
C ASN A 126 17.14 -11.18 -1.84
N ASP A 127 17.51 -11.53 -0.60
CA ASP A 127 18.60 -12.50 -0.32
C ASP A 127 18.26 -13.93 -0.76
N PHE A 128 16.96 -14.20 -0.95
CA PHE A 128 16.45 -15.53 -1.27
C PHE A 128 15.86 -15.61 -2.69
N GLY A 129 16.15 -14.61 -3.53
CA GLY A 129 15.70 -14.56 -4.92
C GLY A 129 14.21 -14.24 -5.09
N LEU A 130 13.57 -13.69 -4.05
CA LEU A 130 12.19 -13.19 -4.10
C LEU A 130 12.18 -11.73 -4.57
N GLU A 131 11.26 -11.40 -5.47
CA GLU A 131 11.04 -10.02 -5.90
C GLU A 131 10.16 -9.31 -4.86
N GLY A 132 10.77 -8.48 -4.00
CA GLY A 132 10.07 -7.81 -2.91
C GLY A 132 8.83 -7.00 -3.32
N ALA A 133 8.80 -6.49 -4.56
CA ALA A 133 7.65 -5.74 -5.08
C ALA A 133 6.46 -6.63 -5.51
N LYS A 134 6.59 -7.98 -5.55
CA LYS A 134 5.57 -8.86 -6.13
C LYS A 134 5.35 -10.17 -5.37
N ASP A 135 6.39 -10.73 -4.77
CA ASP A 135 6.40 -12.11 -4.27
C ASP A 135 6.07 -12.20 -2.79
N VAL A 136 6.40 -11.15 -2.03
CA VAL A 136 6.27 -11.10 -0.58
C VAL A 136 6.22 -9.64 -0.10
N SER A 137 5.35 -9.34 0.86
CA SER A 137 5.25 -8.02 1.51
C SER A 137 5.90 -8.02 2.88
N GLY A 138 6.09 -6.84 3.50
CA GLY A 138 6.58 -6.70 4.88
C GLY A 138 5.68 -7.39 5.89
N ALA A 139 4.35 -7.34 5.68
CA ALA A 139 3.38 -8.07 6.50
C ALA A 139 3.52 -9.58 6.32
N SER A 140 3.79 -10.06 5.11
CA SER A 140 4.06 -11.48 4.85
C SER A 140 5.37 -11.92 5.49
N MET A 141 6.43 -11.10 5.46
CA MET A 141 7.68 -11.38 6.18
C MET A 141 7.47 -11.51 7.69
N SER A 142 6.67 -10.60 8.27
CA SER A 142 6.30 -10.66 9.69
C SER A 142 5.43 -11.88 10.02
N PHE A 143 4.55 -12.28 9.11
CA PHE A 143 3.75 -13.51 9.25
C PHE A 143 4.62 -14.77 9.21
N LEU A 144 5.64 -14.82 8.37
CA LEU A 144 6.58 -15.94 8.33
C LEU A 144 7.36 -16.06 9.65
N LEU A 145 7.77 -14.94 10.29
CA LEU A 145 8.33 -14.97 11.64
C LEU A 145 7.31 -15.48 12.68
N ALA A 146 6.03 -15.07 12.56
CA ALA A 146 4.98 -15.57 13.43
C ALA A 146 4.80 -17.10 13.28
N LEU A 147 4.86 -17.64 12.07
CA LEU A 147 4.87 -19.09 11.82
C LEU A 147 6.10 -19.79 12.40
N ALA A 148 7.28 -19.17 12.37
CA ALA A 148 8.48 -19.72 13.01
C ALA A 148 8.34 -19.75 14.55
N LEU A 149 7.59 -18.82 15.13
CA LEU A 149 7.27 -18.77 16.56
C LEU A 149 6.15 -19.73 16.95
N ASP A 150 5.09 -19.81 16.15
CA ASP A 150 3.90 -20.64 16.39
C ASP A 150 3.36 -21.19 15.08
N PRO A 151 3.82 -22.37 14.62
CA PRO A 151 3.49 -22.91 13.31
C PRO A 151 1.99 -23.15 13.03
N GLU A 152 1.21 -23.40 14.09
CA GLU A 152 -0.22 -23.67 13.94
C GLU A 152 -1.10 -22.49 14.34
N GLY A 153 -0.79 -21.81 15.44
CA GLY A 153 -1.60 -20.72 15.95
C GLY A 153 -1.45 -19.42 15.18
N ALA A 154 -0.35 -19.24 14.42
CA ALA A 154 -0.14 -18.01 13.67
C ALA A 154 -1.05 -17.87 12.42
N TRP A 155 -1.66 -18.95 11.94
CA TRP A 155 -2.44 -18.90 10.69
C TRP A 155 -3.63 -17.95 10.71
N ASP A 156 -4.21 -17.68 11.87
CA ASP A 156 -5.28 -16.68 12.00
C ASP A 156 -4.82 -15.24 11.68
N LEU A 157 -3.49 -15.01 11.60
CA LEU A 157 -2.88 -13.75 11.17
C LEU A 157 -2.70 -13.64 9.65
N ALA A 158 -2.89 -14.73 8.90
CA ALA A 158 -2.74 -14.74 7.43
C ALA A 158 -3.58 -13.64 6.74
N PRO A 159 -4.81 -13.30 7.16
CA PRO A 159 -5.55 -12.19 6.55
C PRO A 159 -4.84 -10.84 6.67
N LEU A 160 -4.07 -10.60 7.73
CA LEU A 160 -3.28 -9.36 7.86
C LEU A 160 -2.10 -9.35 6.90
N ALA A 161 -1.42 -10.50 6.70
CA ALA A 161 -0.36 -10.62 5.70
C ALA A 161 -0.89 -10.34 4.29
N LEU A 162 -2.03 -10.93 3.93
CA LEU A 162 -2.68 -10.71 2.65
C LEU A 162 -3.20 -9.26 2.50
N ALA A 163 -3.68 -8.64 3.59
CA ALA A 163 -4.10 -7.23 3.56
C ALA A 163 -2.93 -6.28 3.31
N GLY A 164 -1.75 -6.57 3.89
CA GLY A 164 -0.51 -5.85 3.59
C GLY A 164 -0.11 -5.99 2.12
N ALA A 165 -0.05 -7.21 1.61
CA ALA A 165 0.25 -7.48 0.20
C ALA A 165 -0.75 -6.81 -0.76
N ILE A 166 -2.04 -6.71 -0.39
CA ILE A 166 -3.04 -5.94 -1.14
C ILE A 166 -2.69 -4.44 -1.12
N GLY A 167 -2.25 -3.92 0.03
CA GLY A 167 -1.84 -2.53 0.16
C GLY A 167 -0.69 -2.14 -0.75
N ASP A 168 0.28 -3.03 -0.90
CA ASP A 168 1.42 -2.92 -1.81
C ASP A 168 1.10 -3.27 -3.27
N MET A 169 -0.18 -3.46 -3.59
CA MET A 169 -0.65 -3.80 -4.93
C MET A 169 -0.10 -5.13 -5.48
N GLN A 170 0.43 -6.01 -4.63
CA GLN A 170 1.03 -7.29 -5.03
C GLN A 170 -0.02 -8.33 -5.46
N HIS A 171 -1.31 -8.03 -5.30
CA HIS A 171 -2.45 -8.85 -5.74
C HIS A 171 -2.86 -8.58 -7.20
N VAL A 172 -2.34 -7.53 -7.82
CA VAL A 172 -2.64 -7.21 -9.23
C VAL A 172 -2.07 -8.33 -10.11
N ASP A 173 -2.89 -8.90 -10.98
CA ASP A 173 -2.59 -10.11 -11.75
C ASP A 173 -2.46 -11.41 -10.93
N GLY A 174 -2.96 -11.42 -9.69
CA GLY A 174 -2.94 -12.53 -8.75
C GLY A 174 -1.75 -12.51 -7.80
N MET A 175 -1.94 -13.06 -6.60
CA MET A 175 -0.83 -13.26 -5.65
C MET A 175 0.22 -14.20 -6.23
N ARG A 176 1.49 -13.98 -5.89
CA ARG A 176 2.63 -14.76 -6.38
C ARG A 176 3.46 -15.33 -5.22
N SER A 177 4.23 -16.37 -5.51
CA SER A 177 5.25 -16.92 -4.63
C SER A 177 4.75 -17.08 -3.18
N VAL A 178 5.40 -16.45 -2.20
CA VAL A 178 5.05 -16.53 -0.78
C VAL A 178 3.61 -16.09 -0.52
N ASN A 179 3.19 -14.95 -1.10
CA ASN A 179 1.83 -14.45 -0.92
C ASN A 179 0.77 -15.42 -1.47
N ALA A 180 1.06 -16.09 -2.60
CA ALA A 180 0.15 -17.10 -3.17
C ALA A 180 0.01 -18.32 -2.26
N VAL A 181 1.12 -18.81 -1.68
CA VAL A 181 1.08 -19.95 -0.75
C VAL A 181 0.31 -19.59 0.53
N ILE A 182 0.49 -18.37 1.06
CA ILE A 182 -0.27 -17.89 2.22
C ILE A 182 -1.77 -17.84 1.87
N GLU A 183 -2.14 -17.31 0.70
CA GLU A 183 -3.54 -17.24 0.24
C GLU A 183 -4.14 -18.64 0.10
N GLU A 184 -3.47 -19.55 -0.58
CA GLU A 184 -3.96 -20.92 -0.81
C GLU A 184 -4.17 -21.68 0.49
N GLU A 185 -3.24 -21.57 1.43
CA GLU A 185 -3.36 -22.24 2.73
C GLU A 185 -4.45 -21.60 3.60
N ALA A 186 -4.59 -20.26 3.58
CA ALA A 186 -5.67 -19.56 4.27
C ALA A 186 -7.05 -19.95 3.71
N LEU A 187 -7.17 -20.16 2.39
CA LEU A 187 -8.36 -20.69 1.73
C LEU A 187 -8.63 -22.12 2.17
N ARG A 188 -7.62 -22.98 2.14
CA ARG A 188 -7.73 -24.39 2.54
C ARG A 188 -8.18 -24.55 4.00
N ARG A 189 -7.77 -23.65 4.88
CA ARG A 189 -8.16 -23.59 6.30
C ARG A 189 -9.52 -22.91 6.54
N GLY A 190 -10.13 -22.33 5.50
CA GLY A 190 -11.38 -21.57 5.64
C GLY A 190 -11.22 -20.24 6.41
N ILE A 191 -9.99 -19.74 6.52
CA ILE A 191 -9.68 -18.46 7.18
C ILE A 191 -10.13 -17.29 6.29
N VAL A 192 -9.97 -17.44 4.98
CA VAL A 192 -10.53 -16.55 3.95
C VAL A 192 -11.28 -17.38 2.91
N GLU A 193 -12.16 -16.73 2.17
CA GLU A 193 -12.94 -17.35 1.09
C GLU A 193 -12.80 -16.55 -0.19
N ARG A 194 -12.64 -17.23 -1.34
CA ARG A 194 -12.78 -16.58 -2.65
C ARG A 194 -14.25 -16.46 -3.01
N ARG A 195 -14.72 -15.25 -3.19
CA ARG A 195 -16.09 -14.99 -3.63
C ARG A 195 -16.08 -14.09 -4.86
N ARG A 196 -16.95 -14.41 -5.83
CA ARG A 196 -17.17 -13.53 -6.97
C ARG A 196 -17.93 -12.29 -6.52
N SER A 197 -17.49 -11.11 -6.94
CA SER A 197 -18.10 -9.84 -6.57
C SER A 197 -17.75 -8.76 -7.60
N LEU A 198 -18.43 -7.61 -7.48
CA LEU A 198 -17.95 -6.38 -8.09
C LEU A 198 -16.73 -5.88 -7.30
N GLY A 199 -15.75 -5.33 -7.99
CA GLY A 199 -14.59 -4.67 -7.39
C GLY A 199 -14.94 -3.28 -6.87
N LEU A 200 -16.00 -3.19 -6.08
CA LEU A 200 -16.53 -1.93 -5.53
C LEU A 200 -16.60 -2.04 -4.01
N SER A 201 -16.57 -0.89 -3.34
CA SER A 201 -16.68 -0.79 -1.89
C SER A 201 -17.91 0.04 -1.51
N GLY A 202 -18.82 -0.56 -0.77
CA GLY A 202 -20.07 0.07 -0.32
C GLY A 202 -20.96 -0.89 0.43
N THR A 203 -22.02 -0.38 1.05
CA THR A 203 -23.00 -1.21 1.80
C THR A 203 -24.06 -1.78 0.86
N THR A 204 -24.56 -0.98 -0.06
CA THR A 204 -25.51 -1.40 -1.10
C THR A 204 -24.89 -1.23 -2.48
N VAL A 205 -25.52 -1.82 -3.51
CA VAL A 205 -25.08 -1.67 -4.90
C VAL A 205 -25.08 -0.21 -5.34
N LEU A 206 -26.11 0.55 -5.00
CA LEU A 206 -26.19 1.98 -5.32
C LEU A 206 -25.08 2.76 -4.60
N ASP A 207 -24.93 2.53 -3.29
CA ASP A 207 -23.88 3.15 -2.50
C ASP A 207 -22.49 2.83 -3.08
N ALA A 208 -22.22 1.57 -3.40
CA ALA A 208 -20.96 1.15 -3.98
C ALA A 208 -20.63 1.84 -5.31
N LEU A 209 -21.62 2.05 -6.20
CA LEU A 209 -21.42 2.76 -7.45
C LEU A 209 -21.13 4.25 -7.24
N VAL A 210 -21.86 4.88 -6.33
CA VAL A 210 -21.73 6.30 -6.05
C VAL A 210 -20.44 6.62 -5.31
N MET A 211 -20.08 5.76 -4.34
CA MET A 211 -18.98 6.04 -3.41
C MET A 211 -17.61 5.57 -3.91
N THR A 212 -17.55 4.74 -4.96
CA THR A 212 -16.27 4.18 -5.44
C THR A 212 -15.32 5.25 -5.98
N THR A 213 -14.03 5.06 -5.69
CA THR A 213 -12.91 5.89 -6.18
C THR A 213 -11.87 5.07 -6.94
N ASP A 214 -11.81 3.75 -6.70
CA ASP A 214 -11.00 2.78 -7.44
C ASP A 214 -11.82 1.47 -7.59
N PRO A 215 -12.37 1.22 -8.78
CA PRO A 215 -12.35 2.04 -10.00
C PRO A 215 -13.12 3.36 -9.88
N TYR A 216 -12.63 4.41 -10.55
CA TYR A 216 -13.37 5.64 -10.71
C TYR A 216 -14.10 5.65 -12.06
N PHE A 217 -15.41 5.80 -12.02
CA PHE A 217 -16.25 5.83 -13.23
C PHE A 217 -16.59 7.27 -13.61
N ARG A 218 -15.94 7.76 -14.67
CA ARG A 218 -16.22 9.07 -15.23
C ARG A 218 -17.71 9.20 -15.55
N GLY A 219 -18.34 10.26 -15.07
CA GLY A 219 -19.77 10.50 -15.26
C GLY A 219 -20.70 9.68 -14.35
N LEU A 220 -20.17 8.81 -13.47
CA LEU A 220 -20.99 7.96 -12.59
C LEU A 220 -20.57 8.09 -11.11
N SER A 221 -19.27 7.98 -10.78
CA SER A 221 -18.81 8.10 -9.41
C SER A 221 -19.15 9.48 -8.82
N GLY A 222 -19.80 9.48 -7.65
CA GLY A 222 -20.29 10.68 -6.98
C GLY A 222 -21.58 11.26 -7.58
N ARG A 223 -22.25 10.56 -8.48
CA ARG A 223 -23.48 11.01 -9.16
C ARG A 223 -24.59 9.98 -8.97
N GLN A 224 -25.44 10.24 -7.96
CA GLN A 224 -26.49 9.29 -7.58
C GLN A 224 -27.53 9.09 -8.68
N ALA A 225 -27.99 10.15 -9.33
CA ALA A 225 -29.01 10.05 -10.35
C ALA A 225 -28.59 9.23 -11.56
N GLU A 226 -27.32 9.36 -11.97
CA GLU A 226 -26.72 8.61 -13.06
C GLU A 226 -26.55 7.13 -12.69
N ALA A 227 -26.23 6.82 -11.42
CA ALA A 227 -26.15 5.46 -10.91
C ALA A 227 -27.54 4.80 -10.87
N GLU A 228 -28.56 5.52 -10.41
CA GLU A 228 -29.96 5.03 -10.41
C GLU A 228 -30.44 4.71 -11.83
N VAL A 229 -30.18 5.59 -12.80
CA VAL A 229 -30.52 5.37 -14.21
C VAL A 229 -29.80 4.14 -14.79
N LEU A 230 -28.53 3.93 -14.45
CA LEU A 230 -27.78 2.73 -14.87
C LEU A 230 -28.43 1.47 -14.29
N LEU A 231 -28.73 1.46 -13.00
CA LEU A 231 -29.34 0.32 -12.31
C LEU A 231 -30.74 -0.01 -12.85
N GLU A 232 -31.57 1.00 -13.05
CA GLU A 232 -32.88 0.84 -13.64
C GLU A 232 -32.80 0.21 -15.05
N ARG A 233 -31.90 0.70 -15.90
CA ARG A 233 -31.67 0.16 -17.25
C ARG A 233 -31.22 -1.30 -17.24
N LEU A 234 -30.48 -1.73 -16.24
CA LEU A 234 -29.99 -3.10 -16.09
C LEU A 234 -30.98 -4.02 -15.35
N GLY A 235 -32.03 -3.44 -14.74
CA GLY A 235 -32.99 -4.17 -13.91
C GLY A 235 -32.36 -4.70 -12.61
N VAL A 236 -31.36 -3.98 -12.06
CA VAL A 236 -30.66 -4.33 -10.83
C VAL A 236 -31.20 -3.50 -9.68
N ASP A 237 -31.57 -4.12 -8.56
CA ASP A 237 -32.02 -3.42 -7.36
C ASP A 237 -30.82 -2.81 -6.61
N GLY A 238 -30.73 -1.48 -6.62
CA GLY A 238 -29.68 -0.72 -5.96
C GLY A 238 -29.66 -0.82 -4.44
N SER A 239 -30.74 -1.26 -3.80
CA SER A 239 -30.84 -1.40 -2.34
C SER A 239 -30.28 -2.71 -1.81
N VAL A 240 -29.98 -3.67 -2.69
CA VAL A 240 -29.40 -4.98 -2.30
C VAL A 240 -28.01 -4.75 -1.70
N PRO A 241 -27.68 -5.38 -0.55
CA PRO A 241 -26.31 -5.39 -0.03
C PRO A 241 -25.32 -5.97 -1.04
N LEU A 242 -24.18 -5.30 -1.21
CA LEU A 242 -23.20 -5.67 -2.25
C LEU A 242 -22.73 -7.15 -2.13
N GLU A 243 -22.58 -7.65 -0.91
CA GLU A 243 -22.17 -9.04 -0.64
C GLU A 243 -23.28 -10.06 -0.91
N ARG A 244 -24.51 -9.63 -1.15
CA ARG A 244 -25.68 -10.48 -1.47
C ARG A 244 -26.10 -10.42 -2.93
N LEU A 245 -25.36 -9.66 -3.76
CA LEU A 245 -25.65 -9.55 -5.17
C LEU A 245 -25.52 -10.92 -5.86
N ASP A 246 -26.50 -11.30 -6.64
CA ASP A 246 -26.48 -12.60 -7.33
C ASP A 246 -25.56 -12.59 -8.56
N GLU A 247 -25.25 -13.77 -9.08
CA GLU A 247 -24.35 -13.96 -10.21
C GLU A 247 -24.84 -13.31 -11.52
N ARG A 248 -26.17 -13.20 -11.72
CA ARG A 248 -26.74 -12.57 -12.91
C ARG A 248 -26.46 -11.07 -12.87
N ASP A 249 -26.73 -10.45 -11.73
CA ASP A 249 -26.58 -9.02 -11.52
C ASP A 249 -25.09 -8.63 -11.46
N ILE A 250 -24.23 -9.45 -10.85
CA ILE A 250 -22.76 -9.28 -10.92
C ILE A 250 -22.30 -9.25 -12.38
N ARG A 251 -22.78 -10.17 -13.21
CA ARG A 251 -22.40 -10.23 -14.63
C ARG A 251 -22.92 -9.04 -15.42
N ALA A 252 -24.20 -8.68 -15.24
CA ALA A 252 -24.84 -7.58 -15.97
C ALA A 252 -24.16 -6.26 -15.65
N LEU A 253 -24.04 -5.95 -14.35
CA LEU A 253 -23.45 -4.72 -13.88
C LEU A 253 -21.93 -4.69 -14.15
N GLY A 254 -21.20 -5.76 -13.82
CA GLY A 254 -19.77 -5.84 -14.05
C GLY A 254 -19.40 -5.67 -15.52
N SER A 255 -20.11 -6.31 -16.45
CA SER A 255 -19.89 -6.12 -17.90
C SER A 255 -20.11 -4.67 -18.32
N SER A 256 -21.17 -4.03 -17.82
CA SER A 256 -21.48 -2.61 -18.13
C SER A 256 -20.40 -1.68 -17.60
N LEU A 257 -19.90 -1.93 -16.38
CA LEU A 257 -18.82 -1.14 -15.78
C LEU A 257 -17.47 -1.31 -16.50
N VAL A 258 -17.12 -2.52 -16.91
CA VAL A 258 -15.91 -2.78 -17.73
C VAL A 258 -16.02 -2.07 -19.08
N VAL A 259 -17.18 -2.11 -19.73
CA VAL A 259 -17.42 -1.39 -21.00
C VAL A 259 -17.29 0.12 -20.80
N LEU A 260 -17.86 0.65 -19.72
CA LEU A 260 -17.75 2.08 -19.38
C LEU A 260 -16.28 2.52 -19.18
N LEU A 261 -15.51 1.76 -18.41
CA LEU A 261 -14.09 2.04 -18.17
C LEU A 261 -13.28 1.96 -19.48
N SER A 262 -13.48 0.89 -20.25
CA SER A 262 -12.77 0.69 -21.53
C SER A 262 -13.12 1.78 -22.55
N GLY A 263 -14.39 2.21 -22.62
CA GLY A 263 -14.85 3.31 -23.45
C GLY A 263 -14.23 4.66 -23.07
N ASN A 264 -13.84 4.83 -21.82
CA ASN A 264 -13.11 6.00 -21.30
C ASN A 264 -11.57 5.86 -21.43
N GLY A 265 -11.06 4.85 -22.14
CA GLY A 265 -9.64 4.65 -22.40
C GLY A 265 -8.86 4.07 -21.20
N VAL A 266 -9.55 3.49 -20.22
CA VAL A 266 -8.89 2.78 -19.11
C VAL A 266 -8.30 1.47 -19.64
N GLN A 267 -7.05 1.18 -19.26
CA GLN A 267 -6.37 -0.04 -19.69
C GLN A 267 -7.03 -1.29 -19.11
N ALA A 268 -7.01 -2.39 -19.86
CA ALA A 268 -7.71 -3.64 -19.53
C ALA A 268 -7.45 -4.16 -18.09
N PRO A 269 -6.21 -4.18 -17.56
CA PRO A 269 -5.98 -4.64 -16.18
C PRO A 269 -6.74 -3.83 -15.13
N PHE A 270 -6.85 -2.50 -15.32
CA PHE A 270 -7.60 -1.64 -14.41
C PHE A 270 -9.12 -1.71 -14.64
N ALA A 271 -9.57 -1.86 -15.90
CA ALA A 271 -10.98 -2.02 -16.18
C ALA A 271 -11.54 -3.34 -15.63
N GLN A 272 -10.77 -4.41 -15.66
CA GLN A 272 -11.13 -5.72 -15.12
C GLN A 272 -11.30 -5.72 -13.60
N ARG A 273 -10.74 -4.74 -12.88
CA ARG A 273 -10.97 -4.58 -11.42
C ARG A 273 -12.43 -4.33 -11.07
N ALA A 274 -13.25 -3.84 -12.01
CA ALA A 274 -14.67 -3.61 -11.75
C ALA A 274 -15.45 -4.90 -11.44
N VAL A 275 -14.94 -6.06 -11.82
CA VAL A 275 -15.55 -7.36 -11.54
C VAL A 275 -14.45 -8.41 -11.39
N GLY A 276 -14.62 -9.32 -10.43
CA GLY A 276 -13.62 -10.36 -10.24
C GLY A 276 -13.90 -11.22 -9.02
N THR A 277 -12.85 -11.89 -8.61
CA THR A 277 -12.84 -12.67 -7.38
C THR A 277 -12.15 -11.85 -6.30
N ARG A 278 -12.82 -11.70 -5.16
CA ARG A 278 -12.28 -11.00 -3.99
C ARG A 278 -12.15 -11.98 -2.83
N LEU A 279 -11.29 -11.65 -1.87
CA LEU A 279 -11.13 -12.43 -0.64
C LEU A 279 -12.09 -11.90 0.43
N TRP A 280 -12.93 -12.78 0.93
CA TRP A 280 -13.82 -12.53 2.05
C TRP A 280 -13.18 -13.05 3.33
N TRP A 281 -13.21 -12.26 4.39
CA TRP A 281 -12.74 -12.65 5.73
C TRP A 281 -13.93 -12.96 6.64
N PRO A 282 -14.33 -14.25 6.78
CA PRO A 282 -15.58 -14.63 7.46
C PRO A 282 -15.66 -14.15 8.92
N VAL A 283 -14.57 -14.26 9.67
CA VAL A 283 -14.51 -13.87 11.09
C VAL A 283 -14.76 -12.37 11.28
N ARG A 284 -14.37 -11.54 10.30
CA ARG A 284 -14.60 -10.09 10.33
C ARG A 284 -15.85 -9.66 9.58
N GLY A 285 -16.46 -10.56 8.79
CA GLY A 285 -17.58 -10.20 7.92
C GLY A 285 -17.23 -9.09 6.94
N ALA A 286 -16.03 -9.09 6.38
CA ALA A 286 -15.51 -8.00 5.54
C ALA A 286 -14.73 -8.54 4.34
N TRP A 287 -14.70 -7.76 3.26
CA TRP A 287 -13.78 -7.97 2.16
C TRP A 287 -12.36 -7.56 2.60
N LEU A 288 -11.37 -8.34 2.21
CA LEU A 288 -9.99 -8.14 2.68
C LEU A 288 -9.36 -6.86 2.10
N ASP A 289 -9.69 -6.52 0.87
CA ASP A 289 -9.28 -5.26 0.24
C ASP A 289 -9.98 -4.04 0.87
N ASP A 290 -11.26 -4.16 1.30
CA ASP A 290 -11.92 -3.11 2.08
C ASP A 290 -11.24 -2.90 3.44
N PHE A 291 -10.85 -3.98 4.12
CA PHE A 291 -10.08 -3.92 5.35
C PHE A 291 -8.70 -3.27 5.13
N SER A 292 -7.98 -3.67 4.09
CA SER A 292 -6.71 -3.05 3.69
C SER A 292 -6.88 -1.53 3.49
N ASN A 293 -7.93 -1.12 2.78
CA ASN A 293 -8.26 0.29 2.57
C ASN A 293 -8.60 1.06 3.87
N GLN A 294 -9.24 0.40 4.85
CA GLN A 294 -9.51 1.01 6.18
C GLN A 294 -8.21 1.27 6.93
N VAL A 295 -7.30 0.30 6.97
CA VAL A 295 -5.98 0.43 7.59
C VAL A 295 -5.16 1.53 6.90
N ASN A 296 -5.15 1.54 5.56
CA ASN A 296 -4.44 2.56 4.77
C ASN A 296 -4.96 3.98 5.04
N ALA A 297 -6.29 4.16 5.07
CA ALA A 297 -6.89 5.46 5.32
C ALA A 297 -6.52 5.99 6.72
N ALA A 298 -6.66 5.17 7.75
CA ALA A 298 -6.28 5.55 9.11
C ALA A 298 -4.77 5.87 9.23
N GLY A 299 -3.91 5.09 8.57
CA GLY A 299 -2.47 5.36 8.51
C GLY A 299 -2.15 6.71 7.86
N ARG A 300 -2.76 7.01 6.71
CA ARG A 300 -2.58 8.29 5.98
C ARG A 300 -3.09 9.51 6.73
N LEU A 301 -4.10 9.33 7.58
CA LEU A 301 -4.61 10.38 8.46
C LEU A 301 -3.77 10.53 9.74
N GLY A 302 -2.67 9.76 9.91
CA GLY A 302 -1.81 9.79 11.08
C GLY A 302 -2.37 9.01 12.28
N GLU A 303 -3.48 8.28 12.11
CA GLU A 303 -4.14 7.48 13.14
C GLU A 303 -3.60 6.04 13.17
N THR A 304 -2.28 5.86 13.13
CA THR A 304 -1.63 4.53 13.07
C THR A 304 -1.99 3.62 14.25
N GLY A 305 -2.22 4.19 15.43
CA GLY A 305 -2.71 3.45 16.61
C GLY A 305 -4.13 2.91 16.42
N VAL A 306 -5.00 3.65 15.74
CA VAL A 306 -6.36 3.18 15.35
C VAL A 306 -6.26 2.06 14.34
N ALA A 307 -5.42 2.25 13.31
CA ALA A 307 -5.20 1.26 12.27
C ALA A 307 -4.67 -0.07 12.85
N SER A 308 -3.65 -0.03 13.71
CA SER A 308 -3.13 -1.20 14.41
C SER A 308 -4.18 -1.83 15.32
N GLY A 309 -4.92 -1.02 16.10
CA GLY A 309 -6.01 -1.52 16.94
C GLY A 309 -7.12 -2.20 16.15
N ALA A 310 -7.39 -1.76 14.91
CA ALA A 310 -8.30 -2.43 13.99
C ALA A 310 -7.71 -3.78 13.53
N CYS A 311 -6.41 -3.86 13.23
CA CYS A 311 -5.72 -5.13 12.96
C CYS A 311 -5.86 -6.10 14.14
N LEU A 312 -5.69 -5.62 15.36
CA LEU A 312 -5.86 -6.40 16.60
C LEU A 312 -7.33 -6.79 16.88
N GLY A 313 -8.29 -6.26 16.14
CA GLY A 313 -9.71 -6.57 16.28
C GLY A 313 -10.43 -5.80 17.41
N HIS A 314 -9.87 -4.71 17.86
CA HIS A 314 -10.53 -3.90 18.90
C HIS A 314 -11.75 -3.17 18.30
N PRO A 315 -12.99 -3.40 18.81
CA PRO A 315 -14.22 -2.93 18.17
C PRO A 315 -14.25 -1.43 17.86
N LEU A 316 -13.90 -0.59 18.84
CA LEU A 316 -13.89 0.87 18.66
C LEU A 316 -12.87 1.33 17.59
N HIS A 317 -11.72 0.63 17.48
CA HIS A 317 -10.74 0.96 16.46
C HIS A 317 -11.18 0.48 15.07
N VAL A 318 -11.90 -0.64 14.99
CA VAL A 318 -12.53 -1.08 13.73
C VAL A 318 -13.55 -0.04 13.25
N GLU A 319 -14.46 0.41 14.11
CA GLU A 319 -15.42 1.47 13.79
C GLU A 319 -14.73 2.77 13.34
N ARG A 320 -13.69 3.19 14.06
CA ARG A 320 -12.93 4.38 13.73
C ARG A 320 -12.18 4.25 12.40
N ALA A 321 -11.59 3.08 12.10
CA ALA A 321 -10.92 2.83 10.84
C ALA A 321 -11.90 2.82 9.65
N VAL A 322 -13.13 2.31 9.85
CA VAL A 322 -14.21 2.44 8.86
C VAL A 322 -14.54 3.91 8.61
N ALA A 323 -14.75 4.71 9.66
CA ALA A 323 -15.02 6.13 9.53
C ALA A 323 -13.88 6.88 8.82
N ALA A 324 -12.63 6.58 9.18
CA ALA A 324 -11.45 7.16 8.52
C ALA A 324 -11.41 6.83 7.02
N ARG A 325 -11.76 5.59 6.63
CA ARG A 325 -11.88 5.22 5.21
C ARG A 325 -12.95 6.03 4.50
N GLU A 326 -14.13 6.21 5.10
CA GLU A 326 -15.22 6.98 4.51
C GLU A 326 -14.79 8.45 4.29
N ASP A 327 -14.23 9.09 5.31
CA ASP A 327 -13.72 10.45 5.23
C ASP A 327 -12.64 10.61 4.15
N PHE A 328 -11.70 9.68 4.10
CA PHE A 328 -10.63 9.70 3.11
C PHE A 328 -11.19 9.50 1.68
N ARG A 329 -12.09 8.53 1.50
CA ARG A 329 -12.73 8.22 0.23
C ARG A 329 -13.56 9.43 -0.29
N ASP A 330 -14.27 10.10 0.60
CA ASP A 330 -15.05 11.29 0.27
C ASP A 330 -14.18 12.45 -0.22
N GLN A 331 -13.04 12.67 0.42
CA GLN A 331 -12.08 13.69 0.00
C GLN A 331 -11.43 13.32 -1.37
N VAL A 332 -11.03 12.07 -1.57
CA VAL A 332 -10.48 11.59 -2.85
C VAL A 332 -11.53 11.71 -3.96
N ARG A 333 -12.78 11.30 -3.70
CA ARG A 333 -13.88 11.40 -4.68
C ARG A 333 -14.16 12.84 -5.06
N ALA A 334 -14.23 13.75 -4.08
CA ALA A 334 -14.42 15.17 -4.34
C ALA A 334 -13.28 15.76 -5.19
N GLY A 335 -12.04 15.37 -4.89
CA GLY A 335 -10.87 15.76 -5.67
C GLY A 335 -10.92 15.22 -7.11
N LEU A 336 -11.25 13.94 -7.30
CA LEU A 336 -11.38 13.35 -8.65
C LEU A 336 -12.49 14.00 -9.46
N ARG A 337 -13.63 14.33 -8.85
CA ARG A 337 -14.70 15.09 -9.53
C ARG A 337 -14.24 16.46 -9.97
N THR A 338 -13.53 17.18 -9.11
CA THR A 338 -12.95 18.48 -9.47
C THR A 338 -11.98 18.36 -10.66
N LEU A 339 -11.14 17.32 -10.66
CA LEU A 339 -10.20 17.05 -11.75
C LEU A 339 -10.92 16.59 -13.03
N GLU A 340 -12.02 15.84 -12.91
CA GLU A 340 -12.86 15.49 -14.06
C GLU A 340 -13.46 16.73 -14.76
N GLU A 341 -13.86 17.73 -13.97
CA GLU A 341 -14.50 18.97 -14.44
C GLU A 341 -13.51 20.00 -14.97
N ARG A 342 -12.35 20.15 -14.30
CA ARG A 342 -11.36 21.21 -14.59
C ARG A 342 -10.20 20.75 -15.43
N GLY A 343 -9.86 19.44 -15.40
CA GLY A 343 -8.65 18.90 -16.01
C GLY A 343 -7.38 19.23 -15.22
N THR A 344 -6.27 19.13 -15.91
CA THR A 344 -4.91 19.46 -15.43
C THR A 344 -4.35 20.63 -16.23
N GLU A 345 -3.45 21.39 -15.62
CA GLU A 345 -2.55 22.30 -16.35
C GLU A 345 -1.54 21.47 -17.13
N ARG A 346 -1.12 21.94 -18.32
CA ARG A 346 -0.25 21.18 -19.20
C ARG A 346 0.91 22.02 -19.72
N LEU A 347 2.11 21.45 -19.67
CA LEU A 347 3.27 21.84 -20.42
C LEU A 347 3.50 20.87 -21.60
N GLU A 348 4.64 20.91 -22.24
CA GLU A 348 4.92 20.10 -23.43
C GLU A 348 5.04 18.62 -23.08
N HIS A 349 5.76 18.28 -22.00
CA HIS A 349 6.12 16.92 -21.62
C HIS A 349 5.54 16.45 -20.28
N ILE A 350 4.87 17.32 -19.51
CA ILE A 350 4.19 16.99 -18.25
C ILE A 350 2.81 17.63 -18.16
N GLN A 351 2.01 17.14 -17.23
CA GLN A 351 0.79 17.80 -16.76
C GLN A 351 0.82 17.91 -15.24
N TRP A 352 0.11 18.88 -14.67
CA TRP A 352 0.10 19.06 -13.22
C TRP A 352 -1.22 19.64 -12.70
N PHE A 353 -1.46 19.49 -11.39
CA PHE A 353 -2.59 20.08 -10.68
C PHE A 353 -2.25 20.36 -9.22
N GLU A 354 -3.08 21.19 -8.56
CA GLU A 354 -2.99 21.43 -7.12
C GLU A 354 -4.08 20.63 -6.39
N PRO A 355 -3.69 19.68 -5.51
CA PRO A 355 -4.62 18.92 -4.70
C PRO A 355 -5.14 19.76 -3.54
N PRO A 356 -6.39 19.54 -3.04
CA PRO A 356 -6.94 20.29 -1.91
C PRO A 356 -6.29 19.96 -0.56
N ALA A 357 -5.58 18.84 -0.44
CA ALA A 357 -4.87 18.43 0.77
C ALA A 357 -3.68 17.52 0.44
N ARG A 358 -2.63 17.58 1.27
CA ARG A 358 -1.38 16.83 1.08
C ARG A 358 -1.59 15.31 1.07
N HIS A 359 -2.36 14.78 2.03
CA HIS A 359 -2.55 13.34 2.21
C HIS A 359 -3.30 12.65 1.05
N ILE A 360 -4.05 13.40 0.22
CA ILE A 360 -4.71 12.87 -0.98
C ILE A 360 -3.97 13.21 -2.29
N ALA A 361 -2.88 13.96 -2.25
CA ALA A 361 -2.13 14.41 -3.43
C ALA A 361 -1.65 13.22 -4.30
N GLY A 362 -0.96 12.26 -3.69
CA GLY A 362 -0.50 11.05 -4.37
C GLY A 362 -1.64 10.15 -4.89
N PRO A 363 -2.66 9.83 -4.08
CA PRO A 363 -3.87 9.15 -4.55
C PRO A 363 -4.55 9.81 -5.74
N LEU A 364 -4.77 11.11 -5.72
CA LEU A 364 -5.37 11.85 -6.84
C LEU A 364 -4.52 11.78 -8.11
N ALA A 365 -3.20 11.90 -7.99
CA ALA A 365 -2.30 11.75 -9.12
C ALA A 365 -2.34 10.33 -9.71
N GLY A 366 -2.33 9.29 -8.87
CA GLY A 366 -2.39 7.89 -9.28
C GLY A 366 -3.72 7.54 -9.95
N LEU A 367 -4.83 7.78 -9.27
CA LEU A 367 -6.16 7.49 -9.79
C LEU A 367 -6.49 8.36 -11.02
N GLY A 368 -6.06 9.62 -11.03
CA GLY A 368 -6.19 10.50 -12.18
C GLY A 368 -5.48 9.96 -13.41
N MET A 369 -4.25 9.44 -13.26
CA MET A 369 -3.51 8.79 -14.36
C MET A 369 -4.20 7.53 -14.85
N ILE A 370 -4.83 6.76 -13.98
CA ILE A 370 -5.52 5.54 -14.39
C ILE A 370 -6.84 5.86 -15.10
N TYR A 371 -7.65 6.78 -14.55
CA TYR A 371 -9.07 6.92 -14.93
C TYR A 371 -9.43 8.22 -15.65
N LEU A 372 -8.67 9.31 -15.50
CA LEU A 372 -9.09 10.64 -15.95
C LEU A 372 -8.14 11.30 -16.95
N PHE A 373 -6.85 11.29 -16.68
CA PHE A 373 -5.90 12.13 -17.40
C PHE A 373 -5.45 11.53 -18.74
N PRO A 374 -5.02 12.37 -19.69
CA PRO A 374 -4.24 11.94 -20.84
C PRO A 374 -2.99 11.15 -20.37
N LYS A 375 -2.67 10.06 -21.08
CA LYS A 375 -1.60 9.11 -20.69
C LYS A 375 -0.34 9.24 -21.54
N ASP A 376 -0.24 10.30 -22.28
CA ASP A 376 0.88 10.63 -23.18
C ASP A 376 2.04 11.33 -22.47
N VAL A 377 1.76 11.94 -21.31
CA VAL A 377 2.73 12.59 -20.43
C VAL A 377 2.47 12.25 -18.97
N PRO A 378 3.49 12.27 -18.08
CA PRO A 378 3.30 12.06 -16.64
C PRO A 378 2.58 13.23 -15.97
N VAL A 379 2.05 12.99 -14.75
CA VAL A 379 1.36 14.00 -13.96
C VAL A 379 2.11 14.31 -12.66
N LEU A 380 2.11 15.60 -12.28
CA LEU A 380 2.54 16.08 -10.98
C LEU A 380 1.35 16.59 -10.18
N SER A 381 1.28 16.29 -8.89
CA SER A 381 0.46 17.02 -7.92
C SER A 381 1.35 17.91 -7.09
N LEU A 382 1.00 19.19 -6.98
CA LEU A 382 1.81 20.25 -6.33
C LEU A 382 1.06 20.77 -5.11
N PHE A 383 1.50 20.46 -3.91
CA PHE A 383 0.87 20.91 -2.68
C PHE A 383 1.78 21.86 -1.89
N PRO A 384 1.43 23.16 -1.75
CA PRO A 384 2.14 24.10 -0.88
C PRO A 384 1.99 23.66 0.59
N ASP A 385 3.12 23.46 1.29
CA ASP A 385 3.20 23.01 2.68
C ASP A 385 4.14 23.95 3.46
N GLY A 386 3.59 25.06 3.92
CA GLY A 386 4.35 26.11 4.57
C GLY A 386 5.37 26.77 3.63
N THR A 387 6.66 26.67 3.95
CA THR A 387 7.76 27.17 3.11
C THR A 387 8.19 26.20 2.02
N ASN A 388 7.60 24.99 1.99
CA ASN A 388 7.94 23.95 1.04
C ASN A 388 6.78 23.70 0.06
N LEU A 389 7.12 23.10 -1.07
CA LEU A 389 6.22 22.49 -2.01
C LEU A 389 6.39 20.97 -1.94
N SER A 390 5.34 20.25 -1.58
CA SER A 390 5.30 18.78 -1.64
C SER A 390 4.80 18.34 -3.00
N VAL A 391 5.56 17.48 -3.67
CA VAL A 391 5.26 17.04 -5.03
C VAL A 391 5.10 15.51 -5.04
N SER A 392 4.04 15.03 -5.71
CA SER A 392 3.91 13.63 -6.06
C SER A 392 3.81 13.49 -7.57
N ALA A 393 4.64 12.63 -8.15
CA ALA A 393 4.70 12.39 -9.59
C ALA A 393 4.20 10.98 -9.92
N ARG A 394 3.46 10.84 -11.02
CA ARG A 394 3.00 9.54 -11.53
C ARG A 394 3.18 9.46 -13.04
N ALA A 395 3.66 8.30 -13.49
CA ALA A 395 3.75 7.92 -14.89
C ALA A 395 3.03 6.57 -15.12
N THR A 396 2.87 6.19 -16.37
CA THR A 396 2.38 4.85 -16.75
C THR A 396 3.57 3.96 -17.12
N ASP A 397 3.42 2.63 -17.04
CA ASP A 397 4.43 1.67 -17.52
C ASP A 397 4.79 1.91 -18.99
N ARG A 398 3.82 2.38 -19.80
CA ARG A 398 4.05 2.73 -21.20
C ARG A 398 4.98 3.94 -21.35
N LEU A 399 4.89 4.93 -20.47
CA LEU A 399 5.81 6.08 -20.46
C LEU A 399 7.20 5.64 -20.01
N VAL A 400 7.28 4.79 -18.99
CA VAL A 400 8.56 4.21 -18.51
C VAL A 400 9.22 3.38 -19.63
N ALA A 401 8.45 2.57 -20.35
CA ALA A 401 8.97 1.83 -21.51
C ALA A 401 9.46 2.74 -22.65
N ARG A 402 9.05 4.01 -22.69
CA ARG A 402 9.54 5.05 -23.61
C ARG A 402 10.73 5.85 -23.06
N GLY A 403 11.24 5.49 -21.88
CA GLY A 403 12.41 6.11 -21.26
C GLY A 403 12.11 7.07 -20.12
N VAL A 404 10.83 7.37 -19.81
CA VAL A 404 10.49 8.27 -18.70
C VAL A 404 10.87 7.64 -17.36
N ASP A 405 11.66 8.36 -16.56
CA ASP A 405 12.03 7.99 -15.20
C ASP A 405 11.73 9.14 -14.24
N MET A 406 10.58 9.02 -13.54
CA MET A 406 10.16 10.05 -12.58
C MET A 406 11.05 10.10 -11.34
N ALA A 407 11.69 9.00 -10.93
CA ALA A 407 12.63 9.01 -9.81
C ALA A 407 13.85 9.89 -10.13
N ASN A 408 14.41 9.74 -11.33
CA ASN A 408 15.51 10.57 -11.82
C ASN A 408 15.06 12.04 -11.96
N ALA A 409 13.93 12.30 -12.65
CA ALA A 409 13.42 13.65 -12.86
C ALA A 409 13.19 14.39 -11.53
N MET A 410 12.55 13.74 -10.54
CA MET A 410 12.33 14.32 -9.21
C MET A 410 13.63 14.54 -8.45
N SER A 411 14.59 13.62 -8.52
CA SER A 411 15.87 13.74 -7.81
C SER A 411 16.70 14.89 -8.34
N VAL A 412 16.85 15.01 -9.68
CA VAL A 412 17.65 16.02 -10.34
C VAL A 412 17.02 17.41 -10.14
N ALA A 413 15.75 17.59 -10.54
CA ALA A 413 15.09 18.89 -10.43
C ALA A 413 14.99 19.39 -8.98
N ALA A 414 14.71 18.49 -8.01
CA ALA A 414 14.67 18.88 -6.60
C ALA A 414 16.05 19.26 -6.06
N GLY A 415 17.11 18.54 -6.46
CA GLY A 415 18.49 18.89 -6.08
C GLY A 415 18.89 20.28 -6.57
N GLU A 416 18.57 20.62 -7.83
CA GLU A 416 18.83 21.94 -8.43
C GLU A 416 18.02 23.05 -7.73
N ALA A 417 16.80 22.75 -7.26
CA ALA A 417 15.94 23.66 -6.51
C ALA A 417 16.30 23.77 -5.00
N GLY A 418 17.35 23.09 -4.54
CA GLY A 418 17.74 23.10 -3.11
C GLY A 418 16.86 22.22 -2.22
N GLY A 419 16.14 21.28 -2.80
CA GLY A 419 15.27 20.33 -2.12
C GLY A 419 15.78 18.87 -2.20
N ARG A 420 14.85 17.91 -2.08
CA ARG A 420 15.10 16.46 -2.17
C ARG A 420 13.99 15.80 -2.95
N GLY A 421 14.34 14.83 -3.79
CA GLY A 421 13.38 14.04 -4.56
C GLY A 421 13.90 12.63 -4.83
N GLY A 422 13.01 11.75 -5.25
CA GLY A 422 13.33 10.35 -5.58
C GLY A 422 12.08 9.48 -5.60
N GLY A 423 12.28 8.17 -5.72
CA GLY A 423 11.19 7.19 -5.77
C GLY A 423 11.46 6.09 -6.79
N HIS A 424 10.40 5.73 -7.52
CA HIS A 424 10.43 4.75 -8.60
C HIS A 424 10.14 5.41 -9.96
N PRO A 425 10.52 4.80 -11.09
CA PRO A 425 10.24 5.37 -12.40
C PRO A 425 8.76 5.69 -12.66
N VAL A 426 7.83 4.90 -12.14
CA VAL A 426 6.38 5.12 -12.27
C VAL A 426 5.79 6.04 -11.19
N ALA A 427 6.45 6.18 -10.03
CA ALA A 427 5.90 6.87 -8.86
C ALA A 427 7.02 7.48 -8.02
N ALA A 428 7.13 8.79 -8.02
CA ALA A 428 8.17 9.54 -7.33
C ALA A 428 7.60 10.72 -6.57
N GLY A 429 8.42 11.35 -5.73
CA GLY A 429 8.05 12.55 -5.00
C GLY A 429 9.22 13.49 -4.81
N ALA A 430 8.91 14.73 -4.47
CA ALA A 430 9.91 15.72 -4.12
C ALA A 430 9.39 16.67 -3.03
N THR A 431 10.32 17.30 -2.34
CA THR A 431 10.06 18.46 -1.46
C THR A 431 11.08 19.53 -1.83
N VAL A 432 10.60 20.68 -2.26
CA VAL A 432 11.41 21.82 -2.70
C VAL A 432 10.90 23.11 -2.01
N PRO A 433 11.70 24.17 -1.92
CA PRO A 433 11.20 25.46 -1.46
C PRO A 433 10.03 25.97 -2.34
N VAL A 434 8.99 26.52 -1.74
CA VAL A 434 7.75 26.90 -2.46
C VAL A 434 7.98 28.01 -3.48
N ASP A 435 8.95 28.88 -3.27
CA ASP A 435 9.35 29.97 -4.17
C ASP A 435 10.08 29.48 -5.43
N THR A 436 10.53 28.22 -5.46
CA THR A 436 11.15 27.61 -6.65
C THR A 436 10.16 26.87 -7.54
N ARG A 437 8.86 26.91 -7.23
CA ARG A 437 7.79 26.11 -7.89
C ARG A 437 7.87 26.12 -9.42
N ASP A 438 7.83 27.31 -10.03
CA ASP A 438 7.71 27.43 -11.47
C ASP A 438 8.99 26.92 -12.16
N ALA A 439 10.16 27.30 -11.66
CA ALA A 439 11.45 26.80 -12.16
C ALA A 439 11.58 25.27 -12.00
N PHE A 440 11.08 24.72 -10.88
CA PHE A 440 11.07 23.28 -10.65
C PHE A 440 10.18 22.55 -11.67
N VAL A 441 8.95 23.05 -11.92
CA VAL A 441 8.01 22.45 -12.87
C VAL A 441 8.56 22.50 -14.29
N GLU A 442 9.12 23.62 -14.73
CA GLU A 442 9.77 23.78 -16.04
C GLU A 442 10.98 22.84 -16.19
N ARG A 443 11.77 22.68 -15.12
CA ARG A 443 12.93 21.77 -15.15
C ARG A 443 12.52 20.31 -15.26
N VAL A 444 11.45 19.89 -14.55
CA VAL A 444 10.89 18.54 -14.71
C VAL A 444 10.39 18.30 -16.11
N ASP A 445 9.71 19.28 -16.73
CA ASP A 445 9.23 19.21 -18.12
C ASP A 445 10.40 18.99 -19.09
N SER A 446 11.47 19.77 -18.95
CA SER A 446 12.69 19.63 -19.76
C SER A 446 13.33 18.24 -19.60
N ILE A 447 13.49 17.74 -18.34
CA ILE A 447 14.10 16.42 -18.10
C ILE A 447 13.26 15.31 -18.74
N VAL A 448 11.94 15.38 -18.62
CA VAL A 448 11.04 14.38 -19.24
C VAL A 448 11.14 14.44 -20.77
N GLY A 449 11.22 15.64 -21.36
CA GLY A 449 11.47 15.82 -22.80
C GLY A 449 12.79 15.18 -23.24
N GLU A 450 13.89 15.43 -22.52
CA GLU A 450 15.19 14.81 -22.77
C GLU A 450 15.11 13.26 -22.71
N GLN A 451 14.41 12.72 -21.71
CA GLN A 451 14.21 11.27 -21.54
C GLN A 451 13.38 10.64 -22.66
N MET A 452 12.43 11.37 -23.21
CA MET A 452 11.59 10.91 -24.34
C MET A 452 12.30 11.04 -25.71
N GLY A 453 13.52 11.59 -25.75
CA GLY A 453 14.30 11.76 -26.99
C GLY A 453 13.84 12.94 -27.85
N GLU A 454 13.09 13.89 -27.30
CA GLU A 454 12.58 15.07 -27.98
C GLU A 454 13.47 16.31 -27.75
N GLY A 455 14.65 16.13 -27.14
CA GLY A 455 15.62 17.17 -26.78
C GLY A 455 16.92 17.17 -27.60
N ALA A 456 16.94 16.60 -28.81
CA ALA A 456 18.13 16.60 -29.69
C ALA A 456 17.85 17.29 -31.02
#